data_f02aa261dd7c71268fc682d96ee4af0d
#
_entry.id   f02aa261dd7c71268fc682d96ee4af0d
#
_cell.length_a   1.000
_cell.length_b   1.000
_cell.length_c   1.000
_cell.angle_alpha   90.00
_cell.angle_beta   90.00
_cell.angle_gamma   90.00
#
_symmetry.space_group_name_H-M   'P 1'
#
loop_
_entity.id
_entity.type
_entity.pdbx_description
1 polymer ?
#
loop_
_entity_poly.entity_id
_entity_poly.type
_entity_poly.pdbx_seq_one_letter_code
_entity_poly.pdbx_strand_id
1 'polypeptide(L)'
;MCIRDSTSLGIPHFAGISLNQIPGDPDSIKGSKVRGVYWTKPDSTGKEVSRDVAIEEEKYTEFVKDFEHTYFKEVYDVLSKRYKLGRMRLLLKEPRSTLSWHRDPEPRLHIPIYTNPGAIMVVDKVAQHMPADGSVWITNNTKYHNAFNGGEENRVHLVACVLDYKFN
;
A
#
# COMPACT_ATOMS: atom_id res chain seq x y z
N MET A 1 -20.23 -0.57 -0.38
CA MET A 1 -19.12 -1.32 -1.00
C MET A 1 -18.27 -1.90 0.12
N CYS A 2 -18.11 -3.19 0.21
CA CYS A 2 -17.36 -3.81 1.31
C CYS A 2 -15.87 -3.83 0.95
N ILE A 3 -15.05 -3.14 1.72
CA ILE A 3 -13.58 -3.08 1.51
C ILE A 3 -12.89 -4.33 2.09
N ARG A 4 -13.63 -5.35 2.47
CA ARG A 4 -13.07 -6.56 3.07
C ARG A 4 -12.76 -7.61 2.02
N ASP A 5 -11.49 -7.72 1.66
CA ASP A 5 -10.93 -8.89 0.96
C ASP A 5 -9.85 -9.60 1.79
N SER A 6 -9.85 -9.35 3.09
CA SER A 6 -8.85 -9.92 4.00
C SER A 6 -9.02 -11.42 4.23
N THR A 7 -10.25 -11.93 4.08
CA THR A 7 -10.55 -13.34 4.33
C THR A 7 -10.03 -14.28 3.26
N SER A 8 -9.93 -13.83 2.01
CA SER A 8 -9.40 -14.65 0.92
C SER A 8 -7.89 -14.88 1.00
N LEU A 9 -7.18 -14.05 1.78
CA LEU A 9 -5.72 -14.10 1.93
C LEU A 9 -5.25 -14.62 3.29
N GLY A 10 -6.16 -14.99 4.18
CA GLY A 10 -5.82 -15.46 5.52
C GLY A 10 -5.17 -14.40 6.41
N ILE A 11 -5.28 -13.12 6.06
CA ILE A 11 -4.75 -12.01 6.85
C ILE A 11 -5.92 -11.19 7.38
N PRO A 12 -6.42 -11.48 8.58
CA PRO A 12 -7.41 -10.64 9.23
C PRO A 12 -6.82 -9.24 9.46
N HIS A 13 -7.67 -8.23 9.59
CA HIS A 13 -7.30 -6.86 9.97
C HIS A 13 -6.63 -6.01 8.90
N PHE A 14 -6.60 -6.46 7.66
CA PHE A 14 -6.07 -5.67 6.55
C PHE A 14 -6.85 -5.95 5.26
N ALA A 15 -7.33 -4.92 4.59
CA ALA A 15 -8.03 -5.03 3.32
C ALA A 15 -7.58 -3.94 2.34
N GLY A 16 -7.77 -4.17 1.06
CA GLY A 16 -7.40 -3.17 0.06
C GLY A 16 -8.14 -3.34 -1.26
N ILE A 17 -8.17 -2.27 -2.02
CA ILE A 17 -8.74 -2.19 -3.37
C ILE A 17 -7.67 -1.58 -4.28
N SER A 18 -7.32 -2.25 -5.37
CA SER A 18 -6.48 -1.66 -6.41
C SER A 18 -7.28 -0.64 -7.21
N LEU A 19 -6.69 0.53 -7.43
CA LEU A 19 -7.25 1.60 -8.27
C LEU A 19 -6.68 1.59 -9.68
N ASN A 20 -5.55 0.90 -9.88
CA ASN A 20 -4.98 0.63 -11.19
C ASN A 20 -4.66 -0.85 -11.36
N GLN A 21 -4.46 -1.26 -12.59
CA GLN A 21 -4.27 -2.64 -13.01
C GLN A 21 -3.14 -2.77 -14.04
N ILE A 22 -2.74 -3.98 -14.30
CA ILE A 22 -1.83 -4.31 -15.41
C ILE A 22 -2.65 -4.25 -16.72
N PRO A 23 -2.22 -3.50 -17.74
CA PRO A 23 -2.94 -3.44 -19.01
C PRO A 23 -3.17 -4.83 -19.60
N GLY A 24 -4.42 -5.08 -19.99
CA GLY A 24 -4.84 -6.37 -20.54
C GLY A 24 -4.95 -7.52 -19.54
N ASP A 25 -4.70 -7.29 -18.25
CA ASP A 25 -4.89 -8.27 -17.18
C ASP A 25 -5.87 -7.76 -16.11
N PRO A 26 -7.19 -7.87 -16.33
CA PRO A 26 -8.18 -7.47 -15.34
C PRO A 26 -8.13 -8.30 -14.05
N ASP A 27 -7.50 -9.46 -14.10
CA ASP A 27 -7.32 -10.34 -12.94
C ASP A 27 -6.18 -9.86 -12.03
N SER A 28 -5.35 -8.92 -12.47
CA SER A 28 -4.27 -8.34 -11.67
C SER A 28 -4.77 -7.66 -10.39
N ILE A 29 -6.04 -7.24 -10.35
CA ILE A 29 -6.68 -6.66 -9.16
C ILE A 29 -7.39 -7.69 -8.28
N LYS A 30 -7.60 -8.94 -8.74
CA LYS A 30 -8.29 -9.98 -7.97
C LYS A 30 -7.57 -10.31 -6.68
N GLY A 31 -8.36 -10.51 -5.61
CA GLY A 31 -7.84 -10.69 -4.27
C GLY A 31 -7.10 -9.46 -3.77
N SER A 32 -7.35 -8.34 -4.38
CA SER A 32 -6.60 -7.08 -4.38
C SER A 32 -5.07 -7.27 -4.33
N LYS A 33 -4.60 -8.48 -4.37
CA LYS A 33 -3.20 -8.92 -4.19
C LYS A 33 -2.48 -8.04 -3.15
N VAL A 34 -3.22 -7.74 -2.09
CA VAL A 34 -2.89 -6.69 -1.12
C VAL A 34 -1.56 -6.99 -0.49
N ARG A 35 -1.34 -8.26 -0.30
CA ARG A 35 -0.10 -8.76 0.26
C ARG A 35 0.15 -10.17 -0.17
N GLY A 36 -0.22 -10.55 -1.29
CA GLY A 36 -0.01 -11.92 -1.72
C GLY A 36 1.44 -12.35 -1.54
N VAL A 37 2.35 -11.40 -1.72
CA VAL A 37 3.76 -11.78 -1.78
C VAL A 37 4.59 -10.63 -1.22
N TYR A 38 5.28 -10.85 -0.12
CA TYR A 38 6.48 -10.08 0.18
C TYR A 38 7.52 -10.42 -0.89
N TRP A 39 8.35 -9.47 -1.26
CA TRP A 39 9.46 -9.74 -2.16
C TRP A 39 10.54 -10.63 -1.51
N THR A 40 10.52 -10.74 -0.18
CA THR A 40 11.33 -11.70 0.56
C THR A 40 10.47 -12.61 1.45
N LYS A 41 11.02 -13.76 1.81
CA LYS A 41 10.49 -14.72 2.80
C LYS A 41 11.65 -15.27 3.62
N PRO A 42 11.44 -15.67 4.87
CA PRO A 42 12.45 -16.46 5.57
C PRO A 42 12.58 -17.86 4.95
N ASP A 43 13.79 -18.35 4.81
CA ASP A 43 14.08 -19.75 4.51
C ASP A 43 14.00 -20.62 5.78
N SER A 44 14.35 -21.90 5.66
CA SER A 44 14.34 -22.85 6.78
C SER A 44 15.32 -22.49 7.92
N THR A 45 16.28 -21.62 7.67
CA THR A 45 17.25 -21.13 8.66
C THR A 45 16.86 -19.80 9.28
N GLY A 46 15.75 -19.19 8.81
CA GLY A 46 15.33 -17.85 9.21
C GLY A 46 16.00 -16.72 8.42
N LYS A 47 16.86 -17.03 7.46
CA LYS A 47 17.50 -16.04 6.60
C LYS A 47 16.50 -15.53 5.55
N GLU A 48 16.50 -14.23 5.31
CA GLU A 48 15.65 -13.58 4.32
C GLU A 48 16.13 -13.89 2.90
N VAL A 49 15.29 -14.52 2.11
CA VAL A 49 15.56 -14.86 0.70
C VAL A 49 14.45 -14.31 -0.20
N SER A 50 14.77 -14.05 -1.46
CA SER A 50 13.79 -13.58 -2.45
C SER A 50 12.69 -14.63 -2.67
N ARG A 51 11.47 -14.17 -2.98
CA ARG A 51 10.39 -15.04 -3.42
C ARG A 51 10.52 -15.35 -4.90
N ASP A 52 10.03 -16.52 -5.30
CA ASP A 52 10.03 -16.97 -6.68
C ASP A 52 9.04 -16.14 -7.55
N VAL A 53 8.00 -15.61 -6.92
CA VAL A 53 7.00 -14.75 -7.59
C VAL A 53 6.85 -13.48 -6.77
N ALA A 54 7.17 -12.35 -7.37
CA ALA A 54 6.93 -11.01 -6.84
C ALA A 54 5.85 -10.30 -7.67
N ILE A 55 5.10 -9.41 -7.04
CA ILE A 55 4.21 -8.51 -7.78
C ILE A 55 5.07 -7.39 -8.34
N GLU A 56 5.09 -7.29 -9.66
CA GLU A 56 5.78 -6.21 -10.39
C GLU A 56 4.90 -4.97 -10.38
N GLU A 57 5.00 -4.19 -9.31
CA GLU A 57 4.11 -3.04 -9.07
C GLU A 57 4.24 -1.95 -10.14
N GLU A 58 5.35 -1.88 -10.86
CA GLU A 58 5.59 -0.96 -11.98
C GLU A 58 4.72 -1.27 -13.20
N LYS A 59 4.19 -2.47 -13.34
CA LYS A 59 3.32 -2.86 -14.45
C LYS A 59 1.88 -2.35 -14.31
N TYR A 60 1.50 -1.82 -13.17
CA TYR A 60 0.15 -1.30 -12.90
C TYR A 60 0.01 0.12 -13.45
N THR A 61 -0.18 0.24 -14.74
CA THR A 61 -0.20 1.53 -15.46
C THR A 61 -1.57 1.95 -15.99
N GLU A 62 -2.56 1.07 -15.94
CA GLU A 62 -3.93 1.35 -16.39
C GLU A 62 -4.84 1.59 -15.18
N PHE A 63 -5.59 2.70 -15.18
CA PHE A 63 -6.56 2.96 -14.12
C PHE A 63 -7.78 2.04 -14.27
N VAL A 64 -8.32 1.54 -13.15
CA VAL A 64 -9.47 0.63 -13.17
C VAL A 64 -10.72 1.38 -13.59
N LYS A 65 -11.37 0.91 -14.66
CA LYS A 65 -12.52 1.56 -15.29
C LYS A 65 -13.67 1.84 -14.33
N ASP A 66 -13.92 0.92 -13.40
CA ASP A 66 -15.01 1.07 -12.42
C ASP A 66 -14.85 2.27 -11.49
N PHE A 67 -13.65 2.85 -11.39
CA PHE A 67 -13.35 4.01 -10.56
C PHE A 67 -13.10 5.30 -11.37
N GLU A 68 -13.21 5.27 -12.70
CA GLU A 68 -12.96 6.45 -13.56
C GLU A 68 -13.86 7.65 -13.27
N HIS A 69 -15.08 7.39 -12.78
CA HIS A 69 -16.05 8.42 -12.41
C HIS A 69 -15.88 8.95 -10.97
N THR A 70 -14.85 8.52 -10.27
CA THR A 70 -14.60 8.90 -8.89
C THR A 70 -13.48 9.95 -8.78
N TYR A 71 -13.45 10.68 -7.66
CA TYR A 71 -12.35 11.59 -7.33
C TYR A 71 -10.96 10.91 -7.29
N PHE A 72 -10.90 9.61 -7.12
CA PHE A 72 -9.63 8.86 -7.18
C PHE A 72 -8.97 8.93 -8.55
N LYS A 73 -9.74 9.06 -9.62
CA LYS A 73 -9.20 9.25 -10.97
C LYS A 73 -8.51 10.61 -11.09
N GLU A 74 -9.13 11.67 -10.57
CA GLU A 74 -8.54 13.02 -10.56
C GLU A 74 -7.23 13.02 -9.76
N VAL A 75 -7.22 12.39 -8.59
CA VAL A 75 -6.01 12.24 -7.76
C VAL A 75 -4.92 11.49 -8.52
N TYR A 76 -5.28 10.39 -9.18
CA TYR A 76 -4.35 9.61 -10.00
C TYR A 76 -3.73 10.46 -11.11
N ASP A 77 -4.54 11.21 -11.84
CA ASP A 77 -4.09 12.06 -12.96
C ASP A 77 -3.15 13.18 -12.50
N VAL A 78 -3.44 13.80 -11.36
CA VAL A 78 -2.58 14.83 -10.78
C VAL A 78 -1.25 14.24 -10.30
N LEU A 79 -1.29 13.12 -9.61
CA LEU A 79 -0.07 12.48 -9.09
C LEU A 79 0.80 11.92 -10.21
N SER A 80 0.20 11.34 -11.27
CA SER A 80 0.92 10.78 -12.42
C SER A 80 1.67 11.83 -13.24
N LYS A 81 1.28 13.12 -13.14
CA LYS A 81 2.03 14.23 -13.74
C LYS A 81 3.30 14.59 -12.97
N ARG A 82 3.37 14.21 -11.68
CA ARG A 82 4.48 14.59 -10.78
C ARG A 82 5.42 13.43 -10.47
N TYR A 83 4.91 12.19 -10.50
CA TYR A 83 5.62 10.99 -10.10
C TYR A 83 5.36 9.87 -11.11
N LYS A 84 6.36 9.06 -11.35
CA LYS A 84 6.17 7.79 -12.04
C LYS A 84 5.53 6.81 -11.04
N LEU A 85 4.21 6.67 -11.14
CA LEU A 85 3.46 5.80 -10.25
C LEU A 85 3.50 4.34 -10.74
N GLY A 86 3.61 3.44 -9.80
CA GLY A 86 3.27 2.04 -9.98
C GLY A 86 1.88 1.76 -9.40
N ARG A 87 1.75 0.61 -8.73
CA ARG A 87 0.48 0.17 -8.16
C ARG A 87 -0.09 1.15 -7.13
N MET A 88 -1.35 1.54 -7.33
CA MET A 88 -2.10 2.43 -6.43
C MET A 88 -3.29 1.68 -5.81
N ARG A 89 -3.48 1.83 -4.50
CA ARG A 89 -4.50 1.10 -3.75
C ARG A 89 -5.13 1.97 -2.66
N LEU A 90 -6.37 1.67 -2.33
CA LEU A 90 -6.95 2.03 -1.03
C LEU A 90 -6.65 0.89 -0.05
N LEU A 91 -6.03 1.20 1.06
CA LEU A 91 -5.64 0.23 2.09
C LEU A 91 -6.32 0.56 3.40
N LEU A 92 -7.16 -0.38 3.85
CA LEU A 92 -7.79 -0.33 5.17
C LEU A 92 -6.96 -1.15 6.16
N LYS A 93 -6.77 -0.60 7.34
CA LYS A 93 -6.19 -1.27 8.48
C LYS A 93 -7.12 -1.16 9.68
N GLU A 94 -7.56 -2.32 10.18
CA GLU A 94 -8.47 -2.40 11.32
C GLU A 94 -7.78 -1.95 12.63
N PRO A 95 -8.57 -1.59 13.66
CA PRO A 95 -8.06 -1.25 14.97
C PRO A 95 -7.19 -2.36 15.58
N ARG A 96 -6.27 -1.96 16.45
CA ARG A 96 -5.43 -2.85 17.26
C ARG A 96 -4.69 -3.91 16.41
N SER A 97 -4.21 -3.50 15.23
CA SER A 97 -3.57 -4.38 14.28
C SER A 97 -2.22 -3.83 13.80
N THR A 98 -1.34 -4.72 13.42
CA THR A 98 -0.01 -4.38 12.92
C THR A 98 0.35 -5.20 11.69
N LEU A 99 1.22 -4.67 10.86
CA LEU A 99 1.93 -5.45 9.85
C LEU A 99 3.23 -5.99 10.47
N SER A 100 3.82 -7.00 9.85
CA SER A 100 5.17 -7.41 10.20
C SER A 100 6.20 -6.36 9.77
N TRP A 101 7.37 -6.35 10.41
CA TRP A 101 8.51 -5.61 9.92
C TRP A 101 8.95 -6.18 8.56
N HIS A 102 9.07 -5.31 7.56
CA HIS A 102 9.48 -5.71 6.22
C HIS A 102 10.09 -4.51 5.48
N ARG A 103 10.58 -4.76 4.28
CA ARG A 103 11.01 -3.75 3.32
C ARG A 103 10.25 -3.95 2.02
N ASP A 104 10.03 -2.87 1.29
CA ASP A 104 9.54 -2.88 -0.09
C ASP A 104 10.68 -2.53 -1.04
N PRO A 105 10.61 -2.90 -2.32
CA PRO A 105 11.59 -2.49 -3.31
C PRO A 105 11.59 -0.97 -3.57
N GLU A 106 10.43 -0.32 -3.42
CA GLU A 106 10.23 1.08 -3.78
C GLU A 106 9.60 1.88 -2.63
N PRO A 107 9.78 3.22 -2.65
CA PRO A 107 9.06 4.14 -1.78
C PRO A 107 7.54 4.05 -1.96
N ARG A 108 6.82 4.48 -0.94
CA ARG A 108 5.36 4.59 -0.98
C ARG A 108 4.91 6.02 -0.76
N LEU A 109 3.98 6.47 -1.62
CA LEU A 109 3.22 7.68 -1.41
C LEU A 109 1.97 7.30 -0.62
N HIS A 110 1.65 8.11 0.39
CA HIS A 110 0.45 7.96 1.20
C HIS A 110 -0.37 9.25 1.17
N ILE A 111 -1.68 9.11 0.98
CA ILE A 111 -2.67 10.15 1.29
C ILE A 111 -3.61 9.55 2.33
N PRO A 112 -3.54 9.99 3.59
CA PRO A 112 -4.49 9.57 4.62
C PRO A 112 -5.89 10.08 4.27
N ILE A 113 -6.88 9.16 4.23
CA ILE A 113 -8.28 9.49 3.98
C ILE A 113 -9.05 9.45 5.28
N TYR A 114 -8.78 8.45 6.09
CA TYR A 114 -9.34 8.28 7.41
C TYR A 114 -8.27 7.70 8.34
N THR A 115 -8.06 8.35 9.49
CA THR A 115 -7.00 7.98 10.42
C THR A 115 -7.35 8.33 11.85
N ASN A 116 -6.56 7.87 12.80
CA ASN A 116 -6.67 8.19 14.21
C ASN A 116 -5.27 8.33 14.83
N PRO A 117 -5.12 8.98 16.00
CA PRO A 117 -3.81 9.23 16.62
C PRO A 117 -2.98 7.97 16.91
N GLY A 118 -3.61 6.81 17.04
CA GLY A 118 -2.94 5.52 17.24
C GLY A 118 -2.43 4.87 15.95
N ALA A 119 -2.76 5.44 14.79
CA ALA A 119 -2.28 4.93 13.50
C ALA A 119 -0.91 5.53 13.18
N ILE A 120 0.13 4.71 13.31
CA ILE A 120 1.53 5.12 13.21
C ILE A 120 2.23 4.33 12.11
N MET A 121 3.05 5.01 11.35
CA MET A 121 4.05 4.45 10.45
C MET A 121 5.42 4.55 11.12
N VAL A 122 6.17 3.46 11.15
CA VAL A 122 7.55 3.45 11.64
C VAL A 122 8.46 3.08 10.49
N VAL A 123 9.41 3.93 10.18
CA VAL A 123 10.43 3.71 9.15
C VAL A 123 11.80 3.98 9.76
N ASP A 124 12.69 3.00 9.71
CA ASP A 124 14.08 3.13 10.20
C ASP A 124 14.16 3.78 11.59
N LYS A 125 13.35 3.30 12.54
CA LYS A 125 13.23 3.79 13.94
C LYS A 125 12.53 5.14 14.12
N VAL A 126 12.08 5.80 13.06
CA VAL A 126 11.29 7.03 13.14
C VAL A 126 9.81 6.68 13.10
N ALA A 127 9.08 7.03 14.15
CA ALA A 127 7.64 6.84 14.26
C ALA A 127 6.92 8.13 13.84
N GLN A 128 5.94 8.02 12.95
CA GLN A 128 5.20 9.17 12.42
C GLN A 128 3.72 8.86 12.30
N HIS A 129 2.89 9.72 12.88
CA HIS A 129 1.47 9.80 12.54
C HIS A 129 1.30 10.65 11.28
N MET A 130 0.44 10.22 10.38
CA MET A 130 0.07 10.93 9.17
C MET A 130 -1.38 11.38 9.29
N PRO A 131 -1.65 12.68 9.52
CA PRO A 131 -3.02 13.18 9.67
C PRO A 131 -3.78 13.15 8.34
N ALA A 132 -5.11 13.03 8.41
CA ALA A 132 -6.00 13.11 7.26
C ALA A 132 -6.40 14.58 6.99
N ASP A 133 -5.43 15.41 6.66
CA ASP A 133 -5.55 16.86 6.43
C ASP A 133 -5.30 17.26 4.97
N GLY A 134 -5.26 16.29 4.06
CA GLY A 134 -4.97 16.48 2.65
C GLY A 134 -3.48 16.42 2.30
N SER A 135 -2.59 16.25 3.27
CA SER A 135 -1.16 16.12 2.99
C SER A 135 -0.82 14.83 2.26
N VAL A 136 0.22 14.93 1.44
CA VAL A 136 0.82 13.82 0.71
C VAL A 136 2.16 13.50 1.36
N TRP A 137 2.33 12.25 1.76
CA TRP A 137 3.52 11.73 2.42
C TRP A 137 4.26 10.76 1.51
N ILE A 138 5.59 10.88 1.40
CA ILE A 138 6.41 9.86 0.75
C ILE A 138 7.30 9.22 1.82
N THR A 139 7.19 7.89 1.96
CA THR A 139 7.92 7.12 2.95
C THR A 139 8.97 6.24 2.29
N ASN A 140 10.13 6.15 2.94
CA ASN A 140 11.22 5.30 2.46
C ASN A 140 11.00 3.84 2.85
N ASN A 141 10.10 3.18 2.15
CA ASN A 141 9.78 1.77 2.40
C ASN A 141 10.91 0.81 1.99
N THR A 142 11.99 1.31 1.37
CA THR A 142 13.20 0.49 1.12
C THR A 142 13.98 0.21 2.40
N LYS A 143 13.69 0.97 3.47
CA LYS A 143 14.13 0.70 4.84
C LYS A 143 13.15 -0.21 5.55
N TYR A 144 13.60 -0.87 6.63
CA TYR A 144 12.69 -1.63 7.47
C TYR A 144 11.62 -0.73 8.04
N HIS A 145 10.38 -1.14 7.85
CA HIS A 145 9.23 -0.38 8.27
C HIS A 145 8.09 -1.27 8.75
N ASN A 146 7.18 -0.62 9.45
CA ASN A 146 5.95 -1.21 9.95
C ASN A 146 4.85 -0.13 9.94
N ALA A 147 3.63 -0.54 9.64
CA ALA A 147 2.44 0.28 9.86
C ALA A 147 1.55 -0.41 10.86
N PHE A 148 1.21 0.25 11.95
CA PHE A 148 0.27 -0.26 12.92
C PHE A 148 -0.88 0.74 13.17
N ASN A 149 -1.99 0.21 13.61
CA ASN A 149 -3.13 0.97 14.06
C ASN A 149 -3.43 0.54 15.49
N GLY A 150 -2.90 1.30 16.45
CA GLY A 150 -3.12 1.09 17.88
C GLY A 150 -4.39 1.75 18.41
N GLY A 151 -5.12 2.48 17.56
CA GLY A 151 -6.38 3.12 17.92
C GLY A 151 -7.59 2.19 17.88
N GLU A 152 -8.76 2.75 18.03
CA GLU A 152 -10.04 2.03 18.08
C GLU A 152 -10.87 2.16 16.81
N GLU A 153 -10.41 2.96 15.85
CA GLU A 153 -11.07 3.19 14.57
C GLU A 153 -10.24 2.66 13.42
N ASN A 154 -10.88 2.40 12.30
CA ASN A 154 -10.19 2.01 11.07
C ASN A 154 -9.26 3.12 10.59
N ARG A 155 -8.19 2.73 9.91
CA ARG A 155 -7.33 3.63 9.16
C ARG A 155 -7.42 3.28 7.68
N VAL A 156 -7.71 4.28 6.83
CA VAL A 156 -7.76 4.15 5.38
C VAL A 156 -6.80 5.15 4.74
N HIS A 157 -5.83 4.65 3.99
CA HIS A 157 -4.94 5.47 3.17
C HIS A 157 -5.07 5.08 1.70
N LEU A 158 -4.98 6.07 0.82
CA LEU A 158 -4.56 5.83 -0.54
C LEU A 158 -3.04 5.66 -0.51
N VAL A 159 -2.56 4.57 -1.11
CA VAL A 159 -1.13 4.22 -1.13
C VAL A 159 -0.72 3.91 -2.57
N ALA A 160 0.31 4.58 -3.05
CA ALA A 160 0.89 4.32 -4.36
C ALA A 160 2.38 3.97 -4.28
N CYS A 161 2.83 3.09 -5.16
CA CYS A 161 4.26 2.89 -5.39
C CYS A 161 4.82 4.08 -6.18
N VAL A 162 6.00 4.59 -5.80
CA VAL A 162 6.68 5.68 -6.49
C VAL A 162 8.01 5.17 -7.02
N LEU A 163 8.14 5.11 -8.36
CA LEU A 163 9.23 4.42 -9.04
C LEU A 163 10.46 5.31 -9.29
N ASP A 164 10.29 6.62 -9.27
CA ASP A 164 11.32 7.60 -9.63
C ASP A 164 11.78 8.49 -8.47
N TYR A 165 11.27 8.27 -7.27
CA TYR A 165 11.63 9.05 -6.11
C TYR A 165 12.86 8.47 -5.40
N LYS A 166 13.86 9.32 -5.15
CA LYS A 166 15.07 8.97 -4.40
C LYS A 166 15.15 9.83 -3.16
N PHE A 167 15.44 9.19 -2.04
CA PHE A 167 15.80 9.90 -0.81
C PHE A 167 17.29 10.25 -0.84
N ASN A 168 17.60 11.46 -0.49
CA ASN A 168 18.98 11.91 -0.29
C ASN A 168 19.57 11.36 1.00
#